data_43225c3bc4479659f5c011e66421420d
#
_entry.id   43225c3bc4479659f5c011e66421420d
#
_cell.length_a   1.000
_cell.length_b   1.000
_cell.length_c   1.000
_cell.angle_alpha   90.00
_cell.angle_beta   90.00
_cell.angle_gamma   90.00
#
_symmetry.space_group_name_H-M   'P 1'
#
loop_
_entity.id
_entity.type
_entity.pdbx_description
1 polymer ?
#
loop_
_entity_poly.entity_id
_entity_poly.type
_entity_poly.pdbx_seq_one_letter_code
_entity_poly.pdbx_strand_id
1 'polypeptide(L)'
;MNTTAPKSATFQVNDINYNVPPHPIAVICMDGSADAYLDAALARDAMPNLKRISVEGHRAQARGALPSFTNVNNASIVTGSPPACHGICGNYFLNPDTGEEVMMNSASFLRAPTIMSAASK
;
A
#
# COMPACT_ATOMS: atom_id res chain seq x y z
N MET A 1 11.18 -31.01 26.60
CA MET A 1 10.80 -29.61 26.89
C MET A 1 10.08 -29.06 25.68
N ASN A 2 8.77 -28.93 25.76
CA ASN A 2 7.94 -28.44 24.63
C ASN A 2 8.00 -26.91 24.65
N THR A 3 8.89 -26.32 23.91
CA THR A 3 8.93 -24.86 23.67
C THR A 3 7.84 -24.54 22.64
N THR A 4 6.62 -24.27 23.12
CA THR A 4 5.61 -23.59 22.31
C THR A 4 6.17 -22.24 21.91
N ALA A 5 6.43 -22.03 20.62
CA ALA A 5 6.76 -20.73 20.07
C ALA A 5 5.67 -19.72 20.51
N PRO A 6 6.04 -18.50 20.93
CA PRO A 6 5.07 -17.51 21.32
C PRO A 6 4.08 -17.29 20.15
N LYS A 7 2.77 -17.33 20.43
CA LYS A 7 1.75 -16.99 19.44
C LYS A 7 2.04 -15.55 19.00
N SER A 8 2.32 -15.39 17.71
CA SER A 8 2.42 -14.05 17.10
C SER A 8 1.12 -13.29 17.37
N ALA A 9 1.21 -12.09 17.93
CA ALA A 9 0.07 -11.23 18.09
C ALA A 9 -0.53 -10.92 16.70
N THR A 10 -1.86 -10.89 16.63
CA THR A 10 -2.58 -10.62 15.38
C THR A 10 -3.54 -9.46 15.59
N PHE A 11 -3.81 -8.72 14.54
CA PHE A 11 -4.88 -7.72 14.49
C PHE A 11 -5.69 -7.87 13.21
N GLN A 12 -6.93 -7.39 13.22
CA GLN A 12 -7.80 -7.45 12.05
C GLN A 12 -8.17 -6.04 11.59
N VAL A 13 -8.15 -5.86 10.28
CA VAL A 13 -8.65 -4.64 9.63
C VAL A 13 -9.21 -5.00 8.25
N ASN A 14 -10.38 -4.44 7.90
CA ASN A 14 -11.07 -4.64 6.63
C ASN A 14 -11.20 -6.13 6.25
N ASP A 15 -11.63 -6.94 7.21
CA ASP A 15 -11.84 -8.40 7.10
C ASP A 15 -10.57 -9.23 6.82
N ILE A 16 -9.39 -8.61 6.93
CA ILE A 16 -8.10 -9.27 6.77
C ILE A 16 -7.40 -9.38 8.12
N ASN A 17 -6.90 -10.57 8.44
CA ASN A 17 -6.07 -10.81 9.63
C ASN A 17 -4.60 -10.61 9.29
N TYR A 18 -3.92 -9.79 10.09
CA TYR A 18 -2.50 -9.51 9.98
C TYR A 18 -1.76 -10.04 11.20
N ASN A 19 -0.57 -10.56 10.99
CA ASN A 19 0.36 -10.86 12.06
C ASN A 19 1.15 -9.59 12.41
N VAL A 20 1.31 -9.32 13.70
CA VAL A 20 2.23 -8.27 14.14
C VAL A 20 3.65 -8.72 13.78
N PRO A 21 4.38 -7.94 12.98
CA PRO A 21 5.73 -8.32 12.58
C PRO A 21 6.69 -8.23 13.79
N PRO A 22 7.69 -9.14 13.88
CA PRO A 22 8.67 -9.12 14.97
C PRO A 22 9.64 -7.94 14.89
N HIS A 23 9.70 -7.27 13.75
CA HIS A 23 10.58 -6.13 13.48
C HIS A 23 9.79 -5.02 12.77
N PRO A 24 10.22 -3.75 12.88
CA PRO A 24 9.61 -2.65 12.14
C PRO A 24 9.61 -2.91 10.63
N ILE A 25 8.50 -2.60 9.97
CA ILE A 25 8.35 -2.66 8.51
C ILE A 25 8.29 -1.23 7.97
N ALA A 26 9.09 -0.94 6.96
CA ALA A 26 9.00 0.28 6.17
C ALA A 26 8.41 -0.03 4.80
N VAL A 27 7.36 0.68 4.43
CA VAL A 27 6.75 0.59 3.09
C VAL A 27 7.07 1.88 2.34
N ILE A 28 7.73 1.74 1.19
CA ILE A 28 8.14 2.87 0.36
C ILE A 28 7.40 2.76 -0.98
N CYS A 29 6.49 3.68 -1.24
CA CYS A 29 5.81 3.82 -2.52
C CYS A 29 6.60 4.80 -3.39
N MET A 30 7.09 4.32 -4.53
CA MET A 30 7.74 5.16 -5.55
C MET A 30 6.76 5.35 -6.70
N ASP A 31 5.96 6.41 -6.62
CA ASP A 31 4.96 6.72 -7.64
C ASP A 31 5.61 7.03 -8.99
N GLY A 32 4.95 6.67 -10.09
CA GLY A 32 5.45 6.84 -11.44
C GLY A 32 6.62 5.93 -11.84
N SER A 33 6.99 4.97 -10.97
CA SER A 33 8.03 4.00 -11.28
C SER A 33 7.48 2.85 -12.12
N ALA A 34 8.20 2.50 -13.19
CA ALA A 34 7.92 1.32 -14.00
C ALA A 34 9.10 0.34 -13.93
N ASP A 35 8.81 -0.96 -14.09
CA ASP A 35 9.85 -2.01 -14.11
C ASP A 35 10.99 -1.69 -15.08
N ALA A 36 10.64 -1.17 -16.27
CA ALA A 36 11.64 -0.80 -17.28
C ALA A 36 12.65 0.26 -16.79
N TYR A 37 12.20 1.20 -15.94
CA TYR A 37 13.10 2.22 -15.38
C TYR A 37 14.04 1.62 -14.33
N LEU A 38 13.51 0.74 -13.50
CA LEU A 38 14.30 0.02 -12.50
C LEU A 38 15.33 -0.89 -13.17
N ASP A 39 14.93 -1.65 -14.19
CA ASP A 39 15.80 -2.54 -14.94
C ASP A 39 16.94 -1.77 -15.64
N ALA A 40 16.63 -0.63 -16.26
CA ALA A 40 17.63 0.22 -16.89
C ALA A 40 18.62 0.81 -15.87
N ALA A 41 18.15 1.19 -14.67
CA ALA A 41 19.00 1.71 -13.61
C ALA A 41 19.89 0.62 -12.99
N LEU A 42 19.33 -0.57 -12.77
CA LEU A 42 20.07 -1.73 -12.25
C LEU A 42 21.15 -2.21 -13.22
N ALA A 43 20.85 -2.22 -14.52
CA ALA A 43 21.82 -2.59 -15.56
C ALA A 43 23.03 -1.64 -15.65
N ARG A 44 22.88 -0.42 -15.18
CA ARG A 44 23.94 0.62 -15.14
C ARG A 44 24.60 0.78 -13.77
N ASP A 45 24.28 -0.11 -12.83
CA ASP A 45 24.71 -0.01 -11.41
C ASP A 45 24.37 1.34 -10.75
N ALA A 46 23.35 2.06 -11.27
CA ALA A 46 22.95 3.36 -10.76
C ALA A 46 22.19 3.27 -9.41
N MET A 47 21.70 2.09 -9.04
CA MET A 47 20.92 1.85 -7.82
C MET A 47 21.49 0.65 -7.03
N PRO A 48 22.68 0.76 -6.42
CA PRO A 48 23.36 -0.39 -5.79
C PRO A 48 22.56 -0.96 -4.60
N ASN A 49 21.90 -0.13 -3.81
CA ASN A 49 21.05 -0.60 -2.71
C ASN A 49 19.82 -1.36 -3.19
N LEU A 50 19.17 -0.89 -4.25
CA LEU A 50 18.04 -1.60 -4.85
C LEU A 50 18.49 -2.93 -5.47
N LYS A 51 19.69 -2.96 -6.09
CA LYS A 51 20.28 -4.20 -6.60
C LYS A 51 20.48 -5.22 -5.48
N ARG A 52 21.06 -4.79 -4.34
CA ARG A 52 21.23 -5.65 -3.16
C ARG A 52 19.88 -6.17 -2.64
N ILE A 53 18.90 -5.30 -2.44
CA ILE A 53 17.55 -5.67 -1.97
C ILE A 53 16.89 -6.67 -2.94
N SER A 54 17.05 -6.50 -4.25
CA SER A 54 16.48 -7.40 -5.26
C SER A 54 17.13 -8.80 -5.25
N VAL A 55 18.38 -8.91 -4.83
CA VAL A 55 19.11 -10.18 -4.72
C VAL A 55 18.82 -10.88 -3.40
N GLU A 56 18.80 -10.13 -2.29
CA GLU A 56 18.60 -10.68 -0.93
C GLU A 56 17.12 -10.89 -0.58
N GLY A 57 16.22 -10.20 -1.26
CA GLY A 57 14.80 -10.20 -1.03
C GLY A 57 13.99 -10.89 -2.14
N HIS A 58 12.82 -10.34 -2.42
CA HIS A 58 11.93 -10.84 -3.45
C HIS A 58 11.42 -9.70 -4.32
N ARG A 59 11.32 -9.93 -5.64
CA ARG A 59 10.70 -9.02 -6.59
C ARG A 59 9.54 -9.73 -7.29
N ALA A 60 8.39 -9.09 -7.34
CA ALA A 60 7.22 -9.60 -8.03
C ALA A 60 6.44 -8.46 -8.71
N GLN A 61 5.72 -8.79 -9.76
CA GLN A 61 4.77 -7.89 -10.38
C GLN A 61 3.43 -7.98 -9.64
N ALA A 62 2.77 -6.83 -9.48
CA ALA A 62 1.44 -6.75 -8.94
C ALA A 62 0.53 -5.95 -9.90
N ARG A 63 -0.77 -6.14 -9.76
CA ARG A 63 -1.76 -5.36 -10.49
C ARG A 63 -2.27 -4.23 -9.61
N GLY A 64 -2.32 -3.01 -10.16
CA GLY A 64 -2.99 -1.89 -9.52
C GLY A 64 -4.52 -2.04 -9.53
N ALA A 65 -5.17 -1.25 -8.71
CA ALA A 65 -6.63 -1.08 -8.76
C ALA A 65 -7.04 -0.42 -10.09
N LEU A 66 -8.28 -0.66 -10.53
CA LEU A 66 -8.85 -0.02 -11.69
C LEU A 66 -9.96 0.97 -11.26
N PRO A 67 -9.87 2.24 -11.72
CA PRO A 67 -8.80 2.85 -12.53
C PRO A 67 -7.49 3.01 -11.75
N SER A 68 -6.34 2.93 -12.46
CA SER A 68 -5.02 2.98 -11.84
C SER A 68 -4.56 4.43 -11.66
N PHE A 69 -5.14 5.12 -10.66
CA PHE A 69 -4.72 6.46 -10.23
C PHE A 69 -3.94 6.40 -8.92
N THR A 70 -3.13 7.43 -8.70
CA THR A 70 -2.27 7.56 -7.50
C THR A 70 -3.06 7.42 -6.21
N ASN A 71 -4.12 8.20 -6.03
CA ASN A 71 -4.91 8.19 -4.79
C ASN A 71 -5.62 6.84 -4.59
N VAL A 72 -6.12 6.23 -5.66
CA VAL A 72 -6.79 4.92 -5.63
C VAL A 72 -5.85 3.82 -5.15
N ASN A 73 -4.66 3.74 -5.75
CA ASN A 73 -3.68 2.71 -5.39
C ASN A 73 -3.07 2.94 -4.00
N ASN A 74 -2.75 4.19 -3.65
CA ASN A 74 -2.23 4.50 -2.32
C ASN A 74 -3.27 4.18 -1.24
N ALA A 75 -4.54 4.51 -1.45
CA ALA A 75 -5.61 4.13 -0.54
C ALA A 75 -5.73 2.59 -0.40
N SER A 76 -5.65 1.86 -1.52
CA SER A 76 -5.68 0.39 -1.51
C SER A 76 -4.49 -0.20 -0.74
N ILE A 77 -3.29 0.35 -0.89
CA ILE A 77 -2.07 -0.10 -0.17
C ILE A 77 -2.21 0.13 1.32
N VAL A 78 -2.63 1.32 1.75
CA VAL A 78 -2.66 1.67 3.19
C VAL A 78 -3.85 1.05 3.94
N THR A 79 -4.92 0.67 3.23
CA THR A 79 -6.09 0.03 3.85
C THR A 79 -6.09 -1.48 3.69
N GLY A 80 -5.31 -2.03 2.74
CA GLY A 80 -5.37 -3.45 2.37
C GLY A 80 -6.72 -3.83 1.75
N SER A 81 -7.48 -2.87 1.20
CA SER A 81 -8.83 -3.10 0.68
C SER A 81 -9.05 -2.47 -0.70
N PRO A 82 -10.01 -2.96 -1.50
CA PRO A 82 -10.28 -2.42 -2.83
C PRO A 82 -11.05 -1.08 -2.78
N PRO A 83 -11.11 -0.33 -3.89
CA PRO A 83 -11.85 0.93 -4.00
C PRO A 83 -13.31 0.86 -3.54
N ALA A 84 -13.98 -0.26 -3.75
CA ALA A 84 -15.36 -0.48 -3.29
C ALA A 84 -15.50 -0.39 -1.76
N CYS A 85 -14.44 -0.74 -1.00
CA CYS A 85 -14.40 -0.66 0.45
C CYS A 85 -13.92 0.71 0.94
N HIS A 86 -12.76 1.17 0.45
CA HIS A 86 -12.15 2.41 0.96
C HIS A 86 -12.76 3.69 0.35
N GLY A 87 -13.51 3.61 -0.74
CA GLY A 87 -14.28 4.72 -1.30
C GLY A 87 -13.51 5.69 -2.19
N ILE A 88 -12.19 5.57 -2.30
CA ILE A 88 -11.38 6.42 -3.18
C ILE A 88 -11.40 5.79 -4.58
N CYS A 89 -12.08 6.45 -5.53
CA CYS A 89 -12.31 5.93 -6.87
C CYS A 89 -11.55 6.69 -7.98
N GLY A 90 -10.87 7.78 -7.62
CA GLY A 90 -10.11 8.61 -8.56
C GLY A 90 -9.22 9.58 -7.82
N ASN A 91 -8.55 10.47 -8.56
CA ASN A 91 -7.86 11.62 -7.97
C ASN A 91 -8.85 12.76 -7.69
N TYR A 92 -9.95 12.83 -8.45
CA TYR A 92 -11.01 13.83 -8.32
C TYR A 92 -12.38 13.15 -8.41
N PHE A 93 -13.38 13.81 -7.85
CA PHE A 93 -14.79 13.49 -8.09
C PHE A 93 -15.60 14.78 -8.24
N LEU A 94 -16.71 14.70 -8.94
CA LEU A 94 -17.70 15.79 -8.99
C LEU A 94 -18.60 15.66 -7.76
N ASN A 95 -18.60 16.68 -6.92
CA ASN A 95 -19.52 16.73 -5.77
C ASN A 95 -20.94 17.00 -6.28
N PRO A 96 -21.89 16.08 -6.11
CA PRO A 96 -23.24 16.25 -6.64
C PRO A 96 -24.03 17.36 -5.94
N ASP A 97 -23.68 17.70 -4.69
CA ASP A 97 -24.39 18.71 -3.91
C ASP A 97 -23.96 20.14 -4.27
N THR A 98 -22.70 20.33 -4.64
CA THR A 98 -22.14 21.67 -4.97
C THR A 98 -21.87 21.84 -6.46
N GLY A 99 -21.80 20.78 -7.24
CA GLY A 99 -21.37 20.81 -8.64
C GLY A 99 -19.89 21.11 -8.84
N GLU A 100 -19.09 21.07 -7.79
CA GLU A 100 -17.66 21.35 -7.83
C GLU A 100 -16.84 20.10 -8.02
N GLU A 101 -15.70 20.22 -8.70
CA GLU A 101 -14.70 19.19 -8.81
C GLU A 101 -13.78 19.20 -7.57
N VAL A 102 -13.74 18.10 -6.85
CA VAL A 102 -13.04 17.97 -5.57
C VAL A 102 -11.92 16.94 -5.68
N MET A 103 -10.70 17.31 -5.28
CA MET A 103 -9.56 16.40 -5.21
C MET A 103 -9.73 15.44 -4.02
N MET A 104 -9.58 14.13 -4.28
CA MET A 104 -9.70 13.07 -3.26
C MET A 104 -8.38 12.85 -2.50
N ASN A 105 -7.87 13.90 -1.87
CA ASN A 105 -6.62 13.87 -1.09
C ASN A 105 -6.81 14.06 0.42
N SER A 106 -8.06 14.27 0.87
CA SER A 106 -8.37 14.35 2.30
C SER A 106 -8.65 12.95 2.87
N ALA A 107 -8.15 12.69 4.08
CA ALA A 107 -8.49 11.49 4.83
C ALA A 107 -9.99 11.35 5.13
N SER A 108 -10.77 12.45 5.07
CA SER A 108 -12.22 12.44 5.27
C SER A 108 -12.98 11.64 4.21
N PHE A 109 -12.41 11.45 3.03
CA PHE A 109 -12.99 10.64 1.95
C PHE A 109 -12.75 9.14 2.12
N LEU A 110 -11.81 8.77 3.01
CA LEU A 110 -11.45 7.37 3.24
C LEU A 110 -12.49 6.71 4.14
N ARG A 111 -13.20 5.70 3.61
CA ARG A 111 -14.28 4.99 4.32
C ARG A 111 -13.81 3.77 5.10
N ALA A 112 -12.56 3.34 4.90
CA ALA A 112 -11.98 2.18 5.54
C ALA A 112 -10.81 2.59 6.45
N PRO A 113 -10.63 1.95 7.62
CA PRO A 113 -9.47 2.18 8.47
C PRO A 113 -8.19 1.73 7.77
N THR A 114 -7.08 2.39 8.11
CA THR A 114 -5.76 1.99 7.60
C THR A 114 -5.15 0.86 8.42
N ILE A 115 -4.29 0.06 7.80
CA ILE A 115 -3.51 -0.99 8.47
C ILE A 115 -2.73 -0.40 9.65
N MET A 116 -2.11 0.78 9.46
CA MET A 116 -1.34 1.47 10.51
C MET A 116 -2.20 1.87 11.69
N SER A 117 -3.42 2.42 11.44
CA SER A 117 -4.32 2.81 12.53
C SER A 117 -4.85 1.61 13.31
N ALA A 118 -4.99 0.44 12.69
CA ALA A 118 -5.38 -0.78 13.37
C ALA A 118 -4.21 -1.39 14.16
N ALA A 119 -3.00 -1.37 13.61
CA ALA A 119 -1.80 -1.89 14.26
C ALA A 119 -1.32 -1.05 15.46
N SER A 120 -1.77 0.20 15.60
CA SER A 120 -1.40 1.10 16.70
C SER A 120 -2.29 0.98 17.94
N LYS A 121 -3.32 0.15 17.89
CA LYS A 121 -4.26 -0.12 19.00
C LYS A 121 -3.82 -1.32 19.82
#